data_83e53e89781654eaf5390d97242d01bd
#
_entry.id   83e53e89781654eaf5390d97242d01bd
#
_cell.length_a   1.000
_cell.length_b   1.000
_cell.length_c   1.000
_cell.angle_alpha   90.00
_cell.angle_beta   90.00
_cell.angle_gamma   90.00
#
_symmetry.space_group_name_H-M   'P 1'
#
loop_
_entity.id
_entity.type
_entity.pdbx_description
1 polymer ?
#
loop_
_entity_poly.entity_id
_entity_poly.type
_entity_poly.pdbx_seq_one_letter_code
_entity_poly.pdbx_strand_id
1 'polypeptide(L)'
;MNVMSKLIISNDLLISILLICFSSFFFAVHDSLLKYISLGNIKWYHNIVIGGPFGFIILILMMIFSGGVKKNIILKSYKIPILRGMLSIANPLMAFMALKYISLSIFTTLILTLPFFLVILSYYILNEKIKKTIIYSLIIGFIGVIIILKPEIESFNFYILLPILMSAISGINMIIVNKYNSLASPYGFAFYNLLIPFLLGVMLFINEPFFPDFKTIIFIISSWIFGTLGLLFLTYAYHRSNFYTNRIAPYIYTQLIWAIIFGFIFYKDLIDIYSVIGSILIVVCGINILILKKG
;
A
#
# COMPACT_ATOMS: atom_id res chain seq x y z
N MET A 1 -12.93 -40.02 7.74
CA MET A 1 -11.90 -39.27 6.99
C MET A 1 -11.91 -37.85 7.48
N ASN A 2 -10.85 -37.46 8.19
CA ASN A 2 -10.79 -36.35 9.13
C ASN A 2 -11.09 -34.96 8.54
N VAL A 3 -12.02 -34.24 9.16
CA VAL A 3 -12.35 -32.82 8.91
C VAL A 3 -11.13 -31.91 9.16
N MET A 4 -10.18 -32.31 10.00
CA MET A 4 -8.95 -31.56 10.32
C MET A 4 -7.94 -31.47 9.18
N SER A 5 -7.89 -32.41 8.23
CA SER A 5 -6.92 -32.36 7.11
C SER A 5 -7.28 -31.35 6.02
N LYS A 6 -8.43 -30.68 6.10
CA LYS A 6 -8.92 -29.67 5.14
C LYS A 6 -8.57 -28.22 5.48
N LEU A 7 -7.91 -27.97 6.59
CA LEU A 7 -7.58 -26.59 7.07
C LEU A 7 -6.12 -26.15 6.82
N ILE A 8 -5.35 -26.90 6.03
CA ILE A 8 -3.97 -26.50 5.75
C ILE A 8 -3.98 -25.35 4.72
N ILE A 9 -4.06 -24.14 5.25
CA ILE A 9 -3.62 -22.94 4.51
C ILE A 9 -2.14 -23.17 4.21
N SER A 10 -1.71 -23.04 2.94
CA SER A 10 -0.28 -23.11 2.66
C SER A 10 0.41 -22.04 3.51
N ASN A 11 1.52 -22.39 4.15
CA ASN A 11 2.26 -21.45 5.00
C ASN A 11 2.55 -20.15 4.26
N ASP A 12 2.82 -20.22 2.95
CA ASP A 12 3.06 -19.04 2.11
C ASP A 12 1.84 -18.12 1.99
N LEU A 13 0.66 -18.67 1.85
CA LEU A 13 -0.57 -17.86 1.80
C LEU A 13 -0.84 -17.16 3.14
N LEU A 14 -0.71 -17.89 4.27
CA LEU A 14 -0.89 -17.31 5.59
C LEU A 14 0.11 -16.18 5.87
N ILE A 15 1.38 -16.43 5.57
CA ILE A 15 2.44 -15.42 5.73
C ILE A 15 2.15 -14.22 4.85
N SER A 16 1.75 -14.40 3.59
CA SER A 16 1.41 -13.30 2.69
C SER A 16 0.24 -12.46 3.22
N ILE A 17 -0.78 -13.09 3.81
CA ILE A 17 -1.89 -12.39 4.44
C ILE A 17 -1.42 -11.55 5.64
N LEU A 18 -0.65 -12.16 6.55
CA LEU A 18 -0.11 -11.45 7.70
C LEU A 18 0.76 -10.25 7.28
N LEU A 19 1.59 -10.43 6.25
CA LEU A 19 2.42 -9.35 5.70
C LEU A 19 1.57 -8.20 5.14
N ILE A 20 0.44 -8.49 4.48
CA ILE A 20 -0.47 -7.44 4.01
C ILE A 20 -1.13 -6.71 5.19
N CYS A 21 -1.57 -7.43 6.22
CA CYS A 21 -2.14 -6.79 7.41
C CYS A 21 -1.14 -5.87 8.12
N PHE A 22 0.13 -6.29 8.26
CA PHE A 22 1.20 -5.43 8.77
C PHE A 22 1.49 -4.25 7.85
N SER A 23 1.54 -4.48 6.54
CA SER A 23 1.69 -3.40 5.56
C SER A 23 0.58 -2.36 5.69
N SER A 24 -0.67 -2.81 5.81
CA SER A 24 -1.85 -1.97 5.98
C SER A 24 -1.77 -1.10 7.24
N PHE A 25 -1.28 -1.66 8.35
CA PHE A 25 -1.01 -0.91 9.58
C PHE A 25 0.01 0.21 9.33
N PHE A 26 1.16 -0.12 8.75
CA PHE A 26 2.21 0.85 8.52
C PHE A 26 1.82 1.94 7.52
N PHE A 27 1.07 1.59 6.47
CA PHE A 27 0.54 2.59 5.54
C PHE A 27 -0.50 3.51 6.20
N ALA A 28 -1.36 3.01 7.08
CA ALA A 28 -2.30 3.86 7.78
C ALA A 28 -1.60 4.91 8.68
N VAL A 29 -0.50 4.52 9.36
CA VAL A 29 0.36 5.47 10.10
C VAL A 29 1.00 6.47 9.14
N HIS A 30 1.59 5.99 8.03
CA HIS A 30 2.22 6.83 7.00
C HIS A 30 1.25 7.87 6.44
N ASP A 31 0.05 7.44 6.03
CA ASP A 31 -0.96 8.31 5.41
C ASP A 31 -1.44 9.40 6.38
N SER A 32 -1.61 9.04 7.67
CA SER A 32 -1.96 10.01 8.71
C SER A 32 -0.90 11.10 8.86
N LEU A 33 0.38 10.71 8.92
CA LEU A 33 1.50 11.66 8.98
C LEU A 33 1.60 12.48 7.70
N LEU A 34 1.45 11.84 6.53
CA LEU A 34 1.53 12.48 5.23
C LEU A 34 0.42 13.55 5.07
N LYS A 35 -0.78 13.29 5.57
CA LYS A 35 -1.87 14.29 5.60
C LYS A 35 -1.43 15.55 6.33
N TYR A 36 -0.88 15.41 7.53
CA TYR A 36 -0.38 16.56 8.30
C TYR A 36 0.70 17.34 7.52
N ILE A 37 1.66 16.63 6.94
CA ILE A 37 2.77 17.22 6.17
C ILE A 37 2.25 17.95 4.93
N SER A 38 1.27 17.38 4.21
CA SER A 38 0.75 17.93 2.95
C SER A 38 -0.01 19.25 3.10
N LEU A 39 -0.50 19.55 4.30
CA LEU A 39 -1.18 20.82 4.62
C LEU A 39 -0.19 21.98 4.80
N GLY A 40 1.10 21.71 4.99
CA GLY A 40 2.16 22.74 5.08
C GLY A 40 2.61 23.24 3.70
N ASN A 41 3.57 24.18 3.73
CA ASN A 41 4.21 24.73 2.53
C ASN A 41 5.28 23.80 1.93
N ILE A 42 5.09 22.50 2.05
CA ILE A 42 6.04 21.47 1.58
C ILE A 42 5.53 20.93 0.25
N LYS A 43 6.44 20.73 -0.71
CA LYS A 43 6.15 20.01 -1.95
C LYS A 43 6.53 18.54 -1.80
N TRP A 44 5.95 17.67 -2.62
CA TRP A 44 6.17 16.22 -2.58
C TRP A 44 7.66 15.83 -2.65
N TYR A 45 8.46 16.54 -3.43
CA TYR A 45 9.90 16.25 -3.57
C TYR A 45 10.71 16.68 -2.34
N HIS A 46 10.32 17.74 -1.61
CA HIS A 46 10.93 18.06 -0.31
C HIS A 46 10.74 16.91 0.69
N ASN A 47 9.51 16.37 0.77
CA ASN A 47 9.23 15.22 1.61
C ASN A 47 10.07 14.00 1.24
N ILE A 48 10.27 13.73 -0.07
CA ILE A 48 11.11 12.62 -0.54
C ILE A 48 12.58 12.82 -0.20
N VAL A 49 13.12 14.01 -0.40
CA VAL A 49 14.55 14.27 -0.18
C VAL A 49 14.91 14.26 1.29
N ILE A 50 14.07 14.83 2.15
CA ILE A 50 14.30 14.87 3.59
C ILE A 50 14.09 13.48 4.22
N GLY A 51 13.03 12.78 3.87
CA GLY A 51 12.66 11.51 4.48
C GLY A 51 13.27 10.28 3.82
N GLY A 52 13.52 10.33 2.50
CA GLY A 52 14.02 9.20 1.71
C GLY A 52 15.27 8.53 2.27
N PRO A 53 16.31 9.26 2.73
CA PRO A 53 17.48 8.67 3.36
C PRO A 53 17.14 7.72 4.52
N PHE A 54 16.13 8.03 5.33
CA PHE A 54 15.69 7.19 6.44
C PHE A 54 14.97 5.93 5.94
N GLY A 55 14.20 6.04 4.86
CA GLY A 55 13.64 4.88 4.17
C GLY A 55 14.73 3.94 3.65
N PHE A 56 15.79 4.48 3.03
CA PHE A 56 16.94 3.67 2.60
C PHE A 56 17.69 3.03 3.76
N ILE A 57 17.88 3.73 4.88
CA ILE A 57 18.50 3.16 6.07
C ILE A 57 17.73 1.92 6.54
N ILE A 58 16.40 2.00 6.69
CA ILE A 58 15.56 0.87 7.07
C ILE A 58 15.71 -0.29 6.07
N LEU A 59 15.66 0.02 4.77
CA LEU A 59 15.76 -1.00 3.73
C LEU A 59 17.14 -1.68 3.73
N ILE A 60 18.22 -0.91 3.90
CA ILE A 60 19.59 -1.43 3.96
C ILE A 60 19.78 -2.30 5.21
N LEU A 61 19.28 -1.88 6.36
CA LEU A 61 19.31 -2.70 7.58
C LEU A 61 18.62 -4.05 7.36
N MET A 62 17.41 -4.04 6.77
CA MET A 62 16.69 -5.28 6.45
C MET A 62 17.44 -6.16 5.44
N MET A 63 18.14 -5.58 4.45
CA MET A 63 18.98 -6.31 3.51
C MET A 63 20.18 -6.99 4.19
N ILE A 64 20.80 -6.32 5.17
CA ILE A 64 21.92 -6.89 5.93
C ILE A 64 21.47 -8.19 6.61
N PHE A 65 20.31 -8.16 7.28
CA PHE A 65 19.75 -9.35 7.94
C PHE A 65 19.24 -10.43 6.97
N SER A 66 19.02 -10.09 5.69
CA SER A 66 18.50 -11.02 4.67
C SER A 66 19.58 -11.58 3.74
N GLY A 67 20.83 -11.60 4.15
CA GLY A 67 21.93 -12.18 3.38
C GLY A 67 22.82 -11.18 2.65
N GLY A 68 22.70 -9.88 3.00
CA GLY A 68 23.59 -8.82 2.57
C GLY A 68 23.06 -7.90 1.50
N VAL A 69 23.54 -6.66 1.52
CA VAL A 69 23.11 -5.58 0.62
C VAL A 69 23.42 -5.92 -0.84
N LYS A 70 24.64 -6.37 -1.12
CA LYS A 70 25.09 -6.69 -2.48
C LYS A 70 24.20 -7.72 -3.18
N LYS A 71 23.81 -8.77 -2.46
CA LYS A 71 22.94 -9.83 -2.98
C LYS A 71 21.55 -9.33 -3.40
N ASN A 72 21.04 -8.31 -2.72
CA ASN A 72 19.70 -7.77 -2.93
C ASN A 72 19.66 -6.64 -3.95
N ILE A 73 20.73 -5.84 -4.10
CA ILE A 73 20.79 -4.70 -5.02
C ILE A 73 21.31 -5.12 -6.40
N ILE A 74 22.27 -6.05 -6.46
CA ILE A 74 22.79 -6.54 -7.75
C ILE A 74 21.83 -7.58 -8.31
N LEU A 75 21.18 -7.23 -9.41
CA LEU A 75 20.14 -8.01 -10.04
C LEU A 75 20.63 -8.65 -11.33
N LYS A 76 19.98 -9.75 -11.73
CA LYS A 76 20.19 -10.37 -13.04
C LYS A 76 19.70 -9.49 -14.19
N SER A 77 18.68 -8.69 -13.95
CA SER A 77 18.12 -7.71 -14.88
C SER A 77 17.56 -6.51 -14.13
N TYR A 78 17.95 -5.32 -14.56
CA TYR A 78 17.51 -4.05 -13.97
C TYR A 78 16.28 -3.46 -14.65
N LYS A 79 15.94 -3.90 -15.87
CA LYS A 79 14.84 -3.31 -16.67
C LYS A 79 13.53 -3.27 -15.92
N ILE A 80 13.10 -4.39 -15.33
CA ILE A 80 11.80 -4.50 -14.65
C ILE A 80 11.78 -3.70 -13.33
N PRO A 81 12.77 -3.83 -12.42
CA PRO A 81 12.82 -3.00 -11.21
C PRO A 81 12.88 -1.49 -11.48
N ILE A 82 13.62 -1.05 -12.51
CA ILE A 82 13.68 0.36 -12.91
C ILE A 82 12.34 0.81 -13.48
N LEU A 83 11.71 0.05 -14.39
CA LEU A 83 10.38 0.37 -14.91
C LEU A 83 9.36 0.54 -13.79
N ARG A 84 9.38 -0.37 -12.80
CA ARG A 84 8.55 -0.28 -11.61
C ARG A 84 8.83 1.01 -10.82
N GLY A 85 10.10 1.36 -10.63
CA GLY A 85 10.50 2.61 -9.98
C GLY A 85 10.00 3.85 -10.73
N MET A 86 10.05 3.86 -12.06
CA MET A 86 9.51 4.94 -12.89
C MET A 86 7.99 5.10 -12.72
N LEU A 87 7.24 4.00 -12.74
CA LEU A 87 5.80 4.01 -12.47
C LEU A 87 5.49 4.55 -11.07
N SER A 88 6.37 4.29 -10.10
CA SER A 88 6.19 4.72 -8.71
C SER A 88 6.39 6.23 -8.49
N ILE A 89 6.97 6.97 -9.44
CA ILE A 89 7.10 8.43 -9.36
C ILE A 89 5.73 9.11 -9.22
N ALA A 90 4.73 8.57 -9.89
CA ALA A 90 3.38 9.12 -9.89
C ALA A 90 2.72 9.12 -8.50
N ASN A 91 3.02 8.10 -7.68
CA ASN A 91 2.35 7.92 -6.38
C ASN A 91 2.58 9.08 -5.40
N PRO A 92 3.82 9.50 -5.05
CA PRO A 92 4.04 10.60 -4.11
C PRO A 92 3.52 11.94 -4.64
N LEU A 93 3.64 12.19 -5.96
CA LEU A 93 3.11 13.39 -6.59
C LEU A 93 1.58 13.45 -6.44
N MET A 94 0.89 12.38 -6.85
CA MET A 94 -0.58 12.31 -6.79
C MET A 94 -1.08 12.34 -5.35
N ALA A 95 -0.41 11.66 -4.41
CA ALA A 95 -0.79 11.66 -2.99
C ALA A 95 -0.76 13.06 -2.40
N PHE A 96 0.33 13.80 -2.60
CA PHE A 96 0.44 15.18 -2.12
C PHE A 96 -0.61 16.10 -2.74
N MET A 97 -0.83 16.01 -4.06
CA MET A 97 -1.86 16.80 -4.73
C MET A 97 -3.26 16.44 -4.23
N ALA A 98 -3.59 15.17 -4.11
CA ALA A 98 -4.89 14.73 -3.64
C ALA A 98 -5.15 15.18 -2.20
N LEU A 99 -4.24 14.85 -1.26
CA LEU A 99 -4.39 15.15 0.17
C LEU A 99 -4.46 16.65 0.47
N LYS A 100 -3.95 17.50 -0.41
CA LYS A 100 -4.09 18.95 -0.27
C LYS A 100 -5.52 19.43 -0.52
N TYR A 101 -6.27 18.78 -1.43
CA TYR A 101 -7.56 19.26 -1.93
C TYR A 101 -8.75 18.37 -1.56
N ILE A 102 -8.53 17.14 -1.12
CA ILE A 102 -9.58 16.23 -0.64
C ILE A 102 -9.33 15.77 0.79
N SER A 103 -10.39 15.36 1.49
CA SER A 103 -10.27 14.84 2.85
C SER A 103 -9.48 13.54 2.89
N LEU A 104 -8.83 13.24 4.04
CA LEU A 104 -8.11 11.98 4.24
C LEU A 104 -9.05 10.77 4.05
N SER A 105 -10.29 10.89 4.51
CA SER A 105 -11.31 9.85 4.38
C SER A 105 -11.60 9.52 2.92
N ILE A 106 -11.87 10.51 2.07
CA ILE A 106 -12.08 10.34 0.62
C ILE A 106 -10.83 9.74 -0.02
N PHE A 107 -9.64 10.27 0.29
CA PHE A 107 -8.37 9.75 -0.23
C PHE A 107 -8.19 8.27 0.09
N THR A 108 -8.35 7.88 1.36
CA THR A 108 -8.19 6.49 1.80
C THR A 108 -9.23 5.57 1.16
N THR A 109 -10.50 6.02 1.03
CA THR A 109 -11.54 5.25 0.33
C THR A 109 -11.14 4.91 -1.10
N LEU A 110 -10.66 5.90 -1.81
CA LEU A 110 -10.35 5.76 -3.22
C LEU A 110 -9.07 4.92 -3.43
N ILE A 111 -8.09 5.02 -2.54
CA ILE A 111 -6.92 4.12 -2.51
C ILE A 111 -7.36 2.66 -2.33
N LEU A 112 -8.39 2.41 -1.53
CA LEU A 112 -8.92 1.07 -1.31
C LEU A 112 -9.68 0.48 -2.51
N THR A 113 -9.68 1.14 -3.67
CA THR A 113 -10.01 0.51 -4.96
C THR A 113 -8.88 -0.41 -5.47
N LEU A 114 -7.69 -0.36 -4.88
CA LEU A 114 -6.54 -1.19 -5.24
C LEU A 114 -6.85 -2.70 -5.35
N PRO A 115 -7.58 -3.36 -4.42
CA PRO A 115 -7.91 -4.76 -4.54
C PRO A 115 -8.68 -5.12 -5.82
N PHE A 116 -9.53 -4.23 -6.32
CA PHE A 116 -10.23 -4.45 -7.60
C PHE A 116 -9.26 -4.50 -8.77
N PHE A 117 -8.34 -3.52 -8.84
CA PHE A 117 -7.30 -3.51 -9.87
C PHE A 117 -6.42 -4.77 -9.78
N LEU A 118 -6.03 -5.18 -8.57
CA LEU A 118 -5.22 -6.37 -8.37
C LEU A 118 -5.91 -7.64 -8.87
N VAL A 119 -7.20 -7.81 -8.59
CA VAL A 119 -7.95 -9.00 -9.06
C VAL A 119 -8.10 -8.97 -10.59
N ILE A 120 -8.46 -7.83 -11.17
CA ILE A 120 -8.58 -7.69 -12.62
C ILE A 120 -7.23 -7.98 -13.30
N LEU A 121 -6.15 -7.34 -12.83
CA LEU A 121 -4.82 -7.51 -13.40
C LEU A 121 -4.26 -8.91 -13.19
N SER A 122 -4.54 -9.56 -12.06
CA SER A 122 -4.11 -10.94 -11.82
C SER A 122 -4.76 -11.92 -12.80
N TYR A 123 -6.02 -11.69 -13.16
CA TYR A 123 -6.70 -12.49 -14.17
C TYR A 123 -6.06 -12.33 -15.55
N TYR A 124 -5.84 -11.08 -16.00
CA TYR A 124 -5.32 -10.84 -17.36
C TYR A 124 -3.82 -11.07 -17.50
N ILE A 125 -3.02 -10.76 -16.48
CA ILE A 125 -1.55 -10.76 -16.58
C ILE A 125 -0.93 -12.03 -16.01
N LEU A 126 -1.50 -12.56 -14.91
CA LEU A 126 -1.00 -13.76 -14.24
C LEU A 126 -1.80 -15.01 -14.63
N ASN A 127 -2.88 -14.89 -15.41
CA ASN A 127 -3.82 -15.96 -15.75
C ASN A 127 -4.39 -16.68 -14.51
N GLU A 128 -4.57 -15.94 -13.40
CA GLU A 128 -5.16 -16.48 -12.19
C GLU A 128 -6.66 -16.70 -12.37
N LYS A 129 -7.16 -17.90 -12.01
CA LYS A 129 -8.60 -18.16 -12.00
C LYS A 129 -9.27 -17.43 -10.84
N ILE A 130 -10.22 -16.56 -11.14
CA ILE A 130 -10.97 -15.82 -10.12
C ILE A 130 -12.19 -16.63 -9.72
N LYS A 131 -12.29 -17.01 -8.44
CA LYS A 131 -13.50 -17.62 -7.91
C LYS A 131 -14.56 -16.54 -7.67
N LYS A 132 -15.84 -16.87 -7.95
CA LYS A 132 -16.97 -15.97 -7.69
C LYS A 132 -17.00 -15.44 -6.25
N THR A 133 -16.58 -16.26 -5.29
CA THR A 133 -16.46 -15.89 -3.87
C THR A 133 -15.50 -14.72 -3.63
N ILE A 134 -14.41 -14.63 -4.37
CA ILE A 134 -13.45 -13.51 -4.27
C ILE A 134 -14.12 -12.22 -4.77
N ILE A 135 -14.86 -12.29 -5.88
CA ILE A 135 -15.59 -11.14 -6.43
C ILE A 135 -16.63 -10.66 -5.42
N TYR A 136 -17.44 -11.57 -4.85
CA TYR A 136 -18.43 -11.19 -3.83
C TYR A 136 -17.76 -10.58 -2.59
N SER A 137 -16.64 -11.15 -2.12
CA SER A 137 -15.92 -10.58 -0.97
C SER A 137 -15.37 -9.20 -1.27
N LEU A 138 -14.85 -8.95 -2.47
CA LEU A 138 -14.41 -7.62 -2.87
C LEU A 138 -15.57 -6.61 -2.85
N ILE A 139 -16.70 -6.98 -3.46
CA ILE A 139 -17.88 -6.11 -3.53
C ILE A 139 -18.38 -5.79 -2.11
N ILE A 140 -18.52 -6.79 -1.25
CA ILE A 140 -18.97 -6.59 0.13
C ILE A 140 -17.94 -5.76 0.93
N GLY A 141 -16.64 -6.04 0.77
CA GLY A 141 -15.58 -5.24 1.40
C GLY A 141 -15.65 -3.78 0.96
N PHE A 142 -15.87 -3.51 -0.33
CA PHE A 142 -16.01 -2.15 -0.87
C PHE A 142 -17.29 -1.46 -0.37
N ILE A 143 -18.42 -2.19 -0.25
CA ILE A 143 -19.64 -1.66 0.39
C ILE A 143 -19.34 -1.28 1.84
N GLY A 144 -18.60 -2.11 2.58
CA GLY A 144 -18.13 -1.78 3.94
C GLY A 144 -17.32 -0.49 3.97
N VAL A 145 -16.41 -0.28 3.01
CA VAL A 145 -15.64 0.96 2.85
C VAL A 145 -16.58 2.16 2.63
N ILE A 146 -17.54 2.05 1.71
CA ILE A 146 -18.50 3.13 1.41
C ILE A 146 -19.35 3.47 2.65
N ILE A 147 -19.82 2.46 3.41
CA ILE A 147 -20.60 2.67 4.62
C ILE A 147 -19.80 3.48 5.66
N ILE A 148 -18.52 3.14 5.88
CA ILE A 148 -17.67 3.87 6.83
C ILE A 148 -17.52 5.34 6.44
N LEU A 149 -17.36 5.61 5.18
CA LEU A 149 -16.93 6.93 4.72
C LEU A 149 -18.06 7.90 4.48
N LYS A 150 -19.33 7.42 4.48
CA LYS A 150 -20.49 8.29 4.24
C LYS A 150 -20.14 9.35 3.20
N PRO A 151 -20.22 9.06 1.90
CA PRO A 151 -19.69 9.95 0.87
C PRO A 151 -20.33 11.35 0.97
N GLU A 152 -19.62 12.29 1.57
CA GLU A 152 -19.93 13.72 1.52
C GLU A 152 -19.49 14.27 0.16
N ILE A 153 -20.09 13.73 -0.92
CA ILE A 153 -19.80 14.22 -2.27
C ILE A 153 -20.77 15.38 -2.55
N GLU A 154 -20.48 16.54 -1.98
CA GLU A 154 -21.26 17.77 -2.28
C GLU A 154 -20.88 18.38 -3.63
N SER A 155 -19.66 18.13 -4.14
CA SER A 155 -19.21 18.62 -5.44
C SER A 155 -18.14 17.70 -6.06
N PHE A 156 -18.22 17.47 -7.36
CA PHE A 156 -17.19 16.73 -8.08
C PHE A 156 -15.88 17.53 -8.10
N ASN A 157 -14.83 16.94 -7.50
CA ASN A 157 -13.50 17.51 -7.50
C ASN A 157 -12.56 16.60 -8.33
N PHE A 158 -11.90 17.16 -9.35
CA PHE A 158 -10.98 16.41 -10.23
C PHE A 158 -9.88 15.65 -9.44
N TYR A 159 -9.46 16.16 -8.29
CA TYR A 159 -8.46 15.50 -7.44
C TYR A 159 -8.90 14.14 -6.89
N ILE A 160 -10.18 13.80 -6.95
CA ILE A 160 -10.74 12.46 -6.63
C ILE A 160 -10.19 11.38 -7.57
N LEU A 161 -9.86 11.71 -8.81
CA LEU A 161 -9.31 10.75 -9.78
C LEU A 161 -7.88 10.32 -9.44
N LEU A 162 -7.10 11.16 -8.72
CA LEU A 162 -5.70 10.87 -8.43
C LEU A 162 -5.50 9.62 -7.57
N PRO A 163 -6.21 9.39 -6.44
CA PRO A 163 -6.09 8.16 -5.66
C PRO A 163 -6.52 6.91 -6.44
N ILE A 164 -7.50 7.01 -7.35
CA ILE A 164 -7.93 5.89 -8.19
C ILE A 164 -6.80 5.52 -9.16
N LEU A 165 -6.16 6.50 -9.81
CA LEU A 165 -5.00 6.29 -10.67
C LEU A 165 -3.82 5.72 -9.89
N MET A 166 -3.56 6.21 -8.68
CA MET A 166 -2.55 5.65 -7.78
C MET A 166 -2.82 4.18 -7.49
N SER A 167 -4.07 3.80 -7.24
CA SER A 167 -4.47 2.42 -7.00
C SER A 167 -4.21 1.54 -8.21
N ALA A 168 -4.54 2.01 -9.42
CA ALA A 168 -4.25 1.29 -10.66
C ALA A 168 -2.74 1.08 -10.87
N ILE A 169 -1.93 2.14 -10.71
CA ILE A 169 -0.47 2.08 -10.82
C ILE A 169 0.13 1.15 -9.76
N SER A 170 -0.34 1.24 -8.53
CA SER A 170 0.09 0.36 -7.44
C SER A 170 -0.28 -1.10 -7.72
N GLY A 171 -1.45 -1.35 -8.27
CA GLY A 171 -1.86 -2.67 -8.75
C GLY A 171 -0.90 -3.24 -9.80
N ILE A 172 -0.55 -2.46 -10.82
CA ILE A 172 0.44 -2.85 -11.84
C ILE A 172 1.79 -3.16 -11.18
N ASN A 173 2.25 -2.30 -10.26
CA ASN A 173 3.50 -2.49 -9.54
C ASN A 173 3.54 -3.81 -8.74
N MET A 174 2.43 -4.21 -8.09
CA MET A 174 2.36 -5.46 -7.33
C MET A 174 2.30 -6.69 -8.24
N ILE A 175 1.59 -6.60 -9.36
CA ILE A 175 1.56 -7.66 -10.38
C ILE A 175 2.95 -7.88 -11.00
N ILE A 176 3.70 -6.80 -11.25
CA ILE A 176 5.10 -6.89 -11.72
C ILE A 176 5.95 -7.66 -10.71
N VAL A 177 5.84 -7.37 -9.41
CA VAL A 177 6.58 -8.08 -8.36
C VAL A 177 6.25 -9.57 -8.34
N ASN A 178 4.98 -9.91 -8.47
CA ASN A 178 4.56 -11.31 -8.50
C ASN A 178 5.08 -12.04 -9.76
N LYS A 179 4.82 -11.47 -10.94
CA LYS A 179 5.16 -12.07 -12.24
C LYS A 179 6.67 -12.28 -12.42
N TYR A 180 7.46 -11.34 -11.91
CA TYR A 180 8.93 -11.33 -12.11
C TYR A 180 9.69 -11.57 -10.80
N ASN A 181 9.11 -12.31 -9.87
CA ASN A 181 9.68 -12.60 -8.55
C ASN A 181 11.08 -13.25 -8.58
N SER A 182 11.41 -13.96 -9.69
CA SER A 182 12.73 -14.59 -9.90
C SER A 182 13.85 -13.60 -10.29
N LEU A 183 13.51 -12.37 -10.73
CA LEU A 183 14.48 -11.38 -11.21
C LEU A 183 15.12 -10.59 -10.08
N ALA A 184 14.40 -10.37 -8.98
CA ALA A 184 14.87 -9.61 -7.84
C ALA A 184 14.23 -10.12 -6.55
N SER A 185 14.93 -9.93 -5.43
CA SER A 185 14.35 -10.13 -4.11
C SER A 185 13.30 -9.05 -3.80
N PRO A 186 12.42 -9.25 -2.79
CA PRO A 186 11.49 -8.20 -2.33
C PRO A 186 12.21 -6.89 -1.98
N TYR A 187 13.38 -7.01 -1.38
CA TYR A 187 14.22 -5.86 -1.03
C TYR A 187 14.77 -5.13 -2.27
N GLY A 188 15.20 -5.88 -3.28
CA GLY A 188 15.65 -5.31 -4.56
C GLY A 188 14.50 -4.55 -5.24
N PHE A 189 13.32 -5.14 -5.32
CA PHE A 189 12.14 -4.47 -5.85
C PHE A 189 11.78 -3.20 -5.05
N ALA A 190 11.83 -3.25 -3.71
CA ALA A 190 11.56 -2.10 -2.87
C ALA A 190 12.63 -1.00 -3.05
N PHE A 191 13.91 -1.39 -3.15
CA PHE A 191 15.03 -0.46 -3.35
C PHE A 191 14.85 0.40 -4.60
N TYR A 192 14.64 -0.22 -5.77
CA TYR A 192 14.47 0.53 -7.02
C TYR A 192 13.16 1.31 -7.05
N ASN A 193 12.12 0.85 -6.34
CA ASN A 193 10.87 1.57 -6.19
C ASN A 193 11.02 2.87 -5.39
N LEU A 194 11.94 2.93 -4.43
CA LEU A 194 12.28 4.14 -3.68
C LEU A 194 13.33 4.99 -4.41
N LEU A 195 14.33 4.35 -5.01
CA LEU A 195 15.49 5.03 -5.61
C LEU A 195 15.09 5.98 -6.74
N ILE A 196 14.23 5.54 -7.66
CA ILE A 196 13.91 6.33 -8.85
C ILE A 196 13.13 7.61 -8.49
N PRO A 197 12.06 7.56 -7.67
CA PRO A 197 11.41 8.80 -7.20
C PRO A 197 12.35 9.69 -6.37
N PHE A 198 13.25 9.10 -5.57
CA PHE A 198 14.23 9.85 -4.79
C PHE A 198 15.20 10.64 -5.68
N LEU A 199 15.77 10.01 -6.71
CA LEU A 199 16.66 10.70 -7.64
C LEU A 199 15.97 11.87 -8.35
N LEU A 200 14.73 11.69 -8.80
CA LEU A 200 13.95 12.78 -9.37
C LEU A 200 13.68 13.87 -8.33
N GLY A 201 13.34 13.47 -7.10
CA GLY A 201 13.13 14.40 -5.99
C GLY A 201 14.36 15.28 -5.72
N VAL A 202 15.56 14.67 -5.70
CA VAL A 202 16.83 15.39 -5.52
C VAL A 202 17.06 16.41 -6.65
N MET A 203 16.81 16.03 -7.92
CA MET A 203 16.94 16.95 -9.07
C MET A 203 16.02 18.18 -8.92
N LEU A 204 14.80 17.98 -8.45
CA LEU A 204 13.85 19.07 -8.24
C LEU A 204 14.19 19.90 -6.99
N PHE A 205 14.65 19.26 -5.92
CA PHE A 205 15.06 19.93 -4.68
C PHE A 205 16.24 20.89 -4.86
N ILE A 206 17.20 20.57 -5.74
CA ILE A 206 18.33 21.45 -6.03
C ILE A 206 17.88 22.79 -6.60
N ASN A 207 16.79 22.81 -7.41
CA ASN A 207 16.26 24.04 -7.98
C ASN A 207 15.45 24.87 -6.98
N GLU A 208 14.88 24.24 -5.96
CA GLU A 208 14.03 24.91 -4.98
C GLU A 208 14.20 24.26 -3.59
N PRO A 209 15.36 24.48 -2.94
CA PRO A 209 15.63 23.88 -1.63
C PRO A 209 14.76 24.51 -0.55
N PHE A 210 14.14 23.66 0.27
CA PHE A 210 13.32 24.09 1.40
C PHE A 210 13.45 23.11 2.56
N PHE A 211 13.70 23.63 3.76
CA PHE A 211 13.73 22.87 5.01
C PHE A 211 12.63 23.37 5.93
N PRO A 212 11.66 22.52 6.30
CA PRO A 212 10.61 22.89 7.23
C PRO A 212 11.15 22.96 8.68
N ASP A 213 10.26 23.35 9.61
CA ASP A 213 10.54 23.35 11.03
C ASP A 213 10.87 21.94 11.56
N PHE A 214 11.55 21.88 12.71
CA PHE A 214 12.05 20.64 13.31
C PHE A 214 10.95 19.60 13.57
N LYS A 215 9.76 20.04 14.01
CA LYS A 215 8.60 19.17 14.25
C LYS A 215 8.16 18.49 12.95
N THR A 216 8.06 19.23 11.88
CA THR A 216 7.68 18.73 10.56
C THR A 216 8.74 17.76 10.01
N ILE A 217 10.04 18.04 10.25
CA ILE A 217 11.13 17.10 9.88
C ILE A 217 10.94 15.74 10.59
N ILE A 218 10.63 15.74 11.89
CA ILE A 218 10.38 14.49 12.64
C ILE A 218 9.19 13.73 12.03
N PHE A 219 8.12 14.41 11.66
CA PHE A 219 6.97 13.77 11.03
C PHE A 219 7.30 13.20 9.65
N ILE A 220 8.10 13.91 8.85
CA ILE A 220 8.60 13.42 7.57
C ILE A 220 9.42 12.14 7.77
N ILE A 221 10.39 12.16 8.67
CA ILE A 221 11.24 10.99 8.97
C ILE A 221 10.37 9.80 9.41
N SER A 222 9.47 10.02 10.36
CA SER A 222 8.56 8.98 10.86
C SER A 222 7.68 8.42 9.74
N SER A 223 7.10 9.28 8.92
CA SER A 223 6.29 8.88 7.75
C SER A 223 7.08 7.99 6.79
N TRP A 224 8.33 8.33 6.50
CA TRP A 224 9.19 7.54 5.62
C TRP A 224 9.59 6.19 6.21
N ILE A 225 9.86 6.12 7.51
CA ILE A 225 10.12 4.85 8.20
C ILE A 225 8.91 3.91 8.07
N PHE A 226 7.72 4.39 8.44
CA PHE A 226 6.51 3.58 8.37
C PHE A 226 6.10 3.27 6.91
N GLY A 227 6.18 4.23 6.00
CA GLY A 227 5.90 4.02 4.60
C GLY A 227 6.82 2.98 3.95
N THR A 228 8.13 3.00 4.29
CA THR A 228 9.09 2.01 3.79
C THR A 228 8.83 0.62 4.35
N LEU A 229 8.49 0.49 5.63
CA LEU A 229 8.07 -0.79 6.22
C LEU A 229 6.80 -1.30 5.55
N GLY A 230 5.81 -0.44 5.35
CA GLY A 230 4.58 -0.79 4.64
C GLY A 230 4.86 -1.29 3.21
N LEU A 231 5.66 -0.55 2.44
CA LEU A 231 6.07 -0.94 1.09
C LEU A 231 6.83 -2.28 1.08
N LEU A 232 7.74 -2.47 2.02
CA LEU A 232 8.53 -3.69 2.11
C LEU A 232 7.65 -4.91 2.40
N PHE A 233 6.78 -4.83 3.41
CA PHE A 233 5.87 -5.93 3.74
C PHE A 233 4.89 -6.22 2.61
N LEU A 234 4.35 -5.19 1.95
CA LEU A 234 3.49 -5.37 0.78
C LEU A 234 4.24 -6.05 -0.37
N THR A 235 5.44 -5.56 -0.68
CA THR A 235 6.27 -6.14 -1.75
C THR A 235 6.61 -7.60 -1.43
N TYR A 236 6.92 -7.91 -0.17
CA TYR A 236 7.24 -9.26 0.28
C TYR A 236 6.02 -10.19 0.18
N ALA A 237 4.84 -9.71 0.54
CA ALA A 237 3.58 -10.45 0.42
C ALA A 237 3.30 -10.86 -1.03
N TYR A 238 3.38 -9.93 -1.97
CA TYR A 238 3.15 -10.22 -3.39
C TYR A 238 4.25 -11.03 -4.03
N HIS A 239 5.50 -10.84 -3.62
CA HIS A 239 6.62 -11.68 -4.05
C HIS A 239 6.43 -13.15 -3.64
N ARG A 240 5.95 -13.39 -2.41
CA ARG A 240 5.75 -14.73 -1.84
C ARG A 240 4.43 -15.38 -2.25
N SER A 241 3.47 -14.62 -2.74
CA SER A 241 2.10 -15.12 -2.98
C SER A 241 1.99 -16.22 -4.03
N ASN A 242 3.02 -16.45 -4.85
CA ASN A 242 3.10 -17.55 -5.83
C ASN A 242 1.79 -17.75 -6.63
N PHE A 243 1.32 -16.68 -7.31
CA PHE A 243 0.08 -16.67 -8.09
C PHE A 243 -1.23 -16.76 -7.26
N TYR A 244 -1.19 -16.36 -5.97
CA TYR A 244 -2.39 -16.19 -5.13
C TYR A 244 -2.73 -14.73 -4.89
N THR A 245 -2.37 -13.84 -5.81
CA THR A 245 -2.55 -12.39 -5.72
C THR A 245 -4.00 -12.02 -5.44
N ASN A 246 -4.95 -12.64 -6.16
CA ASN A 246 -6.38 -12.40 -6.01
C ASN A 246 -6.93 -12.81 -4.64
N ARG A 247 -6.28 -13.77 -3.95
CA ARG A 247 -6.70 -14.25 -2.63
C ARG A 247 -6.22 -13.36 -1.49
N ILE A 248 -5.07 -12.70 -1.68
CA ILE A 248 -4.47 -11.85 -0.64
C ILE A 248 -4.92 -10.39 -0.77
N ALA A 249 -5.31 -9.95 -1.98
CA ALA A 249 -5.70 -8.57 -2.27
C ALA A 249 -6.78 -7.99 -1.32
N PRO A 250 -7.86 -8.71 -0.94
CA PRO A 250 -8.89 -8.15 -0.07
C PRO A 250 -8.42 -7.81 1.34
N TYR A 251 -7.30 -8.37 1.80
CA TYR A 251 -6.77 -8.05 3.14
C TYR A 251 -6.19 -6.64 3.23
N ILE A 252 -5.99 -5.95 2.10
CA ILE A 252 -5.62 -4.52 2.07
C ILE A 252 -6.70 -3.67 2.74
N TYR A 253 -7.97 -4.09 2.72
CA TYR A 253 -9.05 -3.37 3.42
C TYR A 253 -8.82 -3.24 4.93
N THR A 254 -7.95 -4.05 5.54
CA THR A 254 -7.58 -3.90 6.95
C THR A 254 -6.91 -2.54 7.23
N GLN A 255 -6.37 -1.85 6.20
CA GLN A 255 -5.85 -0.48 6.34
C GLN A 255 -6.90 0.50 6.85
N LEU A 256 -8.16 0.31 6.47
CA LEU A 256 -9.24 1.17 6.91
C LEU A 256 -9.53 1.04 8.41
N ILE A 257 -9.43 -0.17 8.95
CA ILE A 257 -9.59 -0.40 10.39
C ILE A 257 -8.55 0.41 11.17
N TRP A 258 -7.30 0.37 10.72
CA TRP A 258 -6.23 1.15 11.31
C TRP A 258 -6.41 2.66 11.11
N ALA A 259 -6.89 3.08 9.93
CA ALA A 259 -7.18 4.49 9.64
C ALA A 259 -8.24 5.05 10.61
N ILE A 260 -9.28 4.28 10.94
CA ILE A 260 -10.29 4.66 11.94
C ILE A 260 -9.68 4.79 13.33
N ILE A 261 -8.87 3.80 13.75
CA ILE A 261 -8.17 3.83 15.05
C ILE A 261 -7.27 5.06 15.14
N PHE A 262 -6.49 5.35 14.11
CA PHE A 262 -5.59 6.52 14.10
C PHE A 262 -6.34 7.84 13.97
N GLY A 263 -7.46 7.88 13.23
CA GLY A 263 -8.37 9.01 13.19
C GLY A 263 -8.84 9.39 14.59
N PHE A 264 -9.28 8.40 15.36
CA PHE A 264 -9.67 8.60 16.76
C PHE A 264 -8.50 9.09 17.63
N ILE A 265 -7.32 8.44 17.54
CA ILE A 265 -6.17 8.75 18.40
C ILE A 265 -5.56 10.12 18.06
N PHE A 266 -5.30 10.41 16.77
CA PHE A 266 -4.55 11.59 16.36
C PHE A 266 -5.43 12.80 16.08
N TYR A 267 -6.66 12.58 15.58
CA TYR A 267 -7.56 13.64 15.14
C TYR A 267 -8.81 13.76 16.02
N LYS A 268 -8.96 12.90 17.05
CA LYS A 268 -10.13 12.80 17.95
C LYS A 268 -11.45 12.58 17.20
N ASP A 269 -11.39 11.92 16.05
CA ASP A 269 -12.56 11.58 15.28
C ASP A 269 -13.43 10.58 16.09
N LEU A 270 -14.73 10.84 16.19
CA LEU A 270 -15.66 9.97 16.91
C LEU A 270 -15.90 8.71 16.07
N ILE A 271 -15.77 7.53 16.71
CA ILE A 271 -16.13 6.26 16.08
C ILE A 271 -17.65 6.14 16.07
N ASP A 272 -18.24 6.25 14.92
CA ASP A 272 -19.69 6.11 14.75
C ASP A 272 -20.12 4.66 14.44
N ILE A 273 -21.42 4.41 14.50
CA ILE A 273 -22.00 3.08 14.26
C ILE A 273 -21.72 2.56 12.84
N TYR A 274 -21.60 3.45 11.84
CA TYR A 274 -21.32 3.09 10.46
C TYR A 274 -19.88 2.60 10.31
N SER A 275 -18.94 3.23 11.04
CA SER A 275 -17.55 2.77 11.12
C SER A 275 -17.45 1.37 11.70
N VAL A 276 -18.24 1.04 12.74
CA VAL A 276 -18.29 -0.29 13.33
C VAL A 276 -18.86 -1.31 12.35
N ILE A 277 -20.02 -1.03 11.75
CA ILE A 277 -20.68 -1.93 10.78
C ILE A 277 -19.78 -2.21 9.58
N GLY A 278 -19.21 -1.17 8.99
CA GLY A 278 -18.34 -1.32 7.83
C GLY A 278 -17.06 -2.10 8.15
N SER A 279 -16.46 -1.89 9.33
CA SER A 279 -15.30 -2.67 9.79
C SER A 279 -15.62 -4.15 9.96
N ILE A 280 -16.79 -4.47 10.52
CA ILE A 280 -17.27 -5.86 10.65
C ILE A 280 -17.42 -6.50 9.27
N LEU A 281 -18.03 -5.81 8.30
CA LEU A 281 -18.16 -6.31 6.93
C LEU A 281 -16.81 -6.62 6.31
N ILE A 282 -15.83 -5.74 6.47
CA ILE A 282 -14.46 -5.92 5.94
C ILE A 282 -13.79 -7.17 6.55
N VAL A 283 -13.88 -7.32 7.88
CA VAL A 283 -13.31 -8.48 8.59
C VAL A 283 -13.98 -9.78 8.15
N VAL A 284 -15.30 -9.79 8.07
CA VAL A 284 -16.09 -10.96 7.63
C VAL A 284 -15.72 -11.36 6.19
N CYS A 285 -15.52 -10.39 5.28
CA CYS A 285 -15.08 -10.67 3.93
C CYS A 285 -13.69 -11.30 3.88
N GLY A 286 -12.74 -10.79 4.67
CA GLY A 286 -11.41 -11.39 4.78
C GLY A 286 -11.48 -12.83 5.29
N ILE A 287 -12.26 -13.09 6.33
CA ILE A 287 -12.46 -14.43 6.90
C ILE A 287 -13.12 -15.38 5.90
N ASN A 288 -14.15 -14.94 5.17
CA ASN A 288 -14.83 -15.76 4.17
C ASN A 288 -13.90 -16.26 3.08
N ILE A 289 -12.95 -15.44 2.61
CA ILE A 289 -11.95 -15.85 1.64
C ILE A 289 -11.03 -16.95 2.17
N LEU A 290 -10.72 -16.94 3.48
CA LEU A 290 -9.93 -17.98 4.13
C LEU A 290 -10.70 -19.31 4.24
N ILE A 291 -11.98 -19.26 4.62
CA ILE A 291 -12.79 -20.45 4.88
C ILE A 291 -13.20 -21.14 3.58
N LEU A 292 -13.55 -20.38 2.54
CA LEU A 292 -14.05 -20.87 1.26
C LEU A 292 -12.96 -21.52 0.37
N LYS A 293 -11.90 -22.01 0.94
CA LYS A 293 -10.82 -22.77 0.30
C LYS A 293 -11.26 -24.12 -0.28
N LYS A 294 -12.51 -24.53 -0.06
CA LYS A 294 -13.05 -25.83 -0.46
C LYS A 294 -13.83 -25.75 -1.77
N GLY A 295 -13.14 -25.96 -2.89
CA GLY A 295 -13.75 -26.14 -4.19
C GLY A 295 -12.72 -25.98 -5.30
#